data_ca0d67ea42b296e2199cc31866129655
#
_entry.id   ca0d67ea42b296e2199cc31866129655
#
_cell.length_a   1.000
_cell.length_b   1.000
_cell.length_c   1.000
_cell.angle_alpha   90.00
_cell.angle_beta   90.00
_cell.angle_gamma   90.00
#
_symmetry.space_group_name_H-M   'P 1'
#
loop_
_entity.id
_entity.type
_entity.pdbx_description
1 polymer ?
#
loop_
_entity_poly.entity_id
_entity_poly.type
_entity_poly.pdbx_seq_one_letter_code
_entity_poly.pdbx_strand_id
1 'polypeptide(L)'
;LCMKITVNGQLTLMMLYEMIMEEIPEAVSLLQNTDGIEIRIPRKDKDRYLKICKQWEDITNLQLEHDEYQKLVLGDVNNYIGLNNYIQVPLEKFRSLKQKSPHYLYKVDKDKFYYAPTKLKGRFDFHNLMLHKNKSKLIIPKAIYYYFIHDILPEEYLSQNKNILDYCIGGKSKGDWQQVSRTVKEGKFHEEKLQKINRYYISKTGVKIIKVNKNDQREIHNMLKVSTSQLELF
;
A
#
# COMPACT_ATOMS: atom_id res chain seq x y z
N LEU A 1 -19.38 9.89 24.41
CA LEU A 1 -18.56 8.75 24.81
C LEU A 1 -17.40 8.53 23.83
N CYS A 2 -17.64 8.39 22.52
CA CYS A 2 -16.60 8.13 21.52
C CYS A 2 -15.45 9.15 21.54
N MET A 3 -15.76 10.44 21.63
CA MET A 3 -14.74 11.51 21.66
C MET A 3 -13.80 11.37 22.87
N LYS A 4 -14.33 11.02 24.07
CA LYS A 4 -13.49 10.78 25.26
C LYS A 4 -12.52 9.61 25.05
N ILE A 5 -12.98 8.52 24.44
CA ILE A 5 -12.13 7.34 24.17
C ILE A 5 -11.00 7.72 23.21
N THR A 6 -11.32 8.43 22.13
CA THR A 6 -10.32 8.85 21.14
C THR A 6 -9.29 9.80 21.75
N VAL A 7 -9.72 10.81 22.50
CA VAL A 7 -8.82 11.79 23.13
C VAL A 7 -7.95 11.09 24.18
N ASN A 8 -8.52 10.22 25.02
CA ASN A 8 -7.73 9.48 26.00
C ASN A 8 -6.69 8.57 25.34
N GLY A 9 -7.05 7.88 24.23
CA GLY A 9 -6.10 7.09 23.47
C GLY A 9 -4.94 7.92 22.90
N GLN A 10 -5.24 9.10 22.37
CA GLN A 10 -4.20 10.02 21.89
C GLN A 10 -3.30 10.54 23.03
N LEU A 11 -3.86 10.88 24.19
CA LEU A 11 -3.10 11.32 25.36
C LEU A 11 -2.21 10.22 25.92
N THR A 12 -2.68 8.97 25.96
CA THR A 12 -1.85 7.82 26.39
C THR A 12 -0.71 7.54 25.42
N LEU A 13 -0.91 7.66 24.11
CA LEU A 13 0.17 7.56 23.13
C LEU A 13 1.15 8.74 23.23
N MET A 14 0.66 9.94 23.50
CA MET A 14 1.51 11.12 23.75
C MET A 14 2.42 10.89 24.96
N MET A 15 1.88 10.32 26.04
CA MET A 15 2.69 9.95 27.22
C MET A 15 3.80 8.95 26.86
N LEU A 16 3.50 7.91 26.05
CA LEU A 16 4.52 6.99 25.57
C LEU A 16 5.61 7.71 24.77
N TYR A 17 5.20 8.60 23.88
CA TYR A 17 6.13 9.43 23.11
C TYR A 17 7.06 10.22 24.01
N GLU A 18 6.53 10.95 25.00
CA GLU A 18 7.31 11.75 25.94
C GLU A 18 8.29 10.89 26.74
N MET A 19 7.84 9.74 27.26
CA MET A 19 8.69 8.78 27.98
C MET A 19 9.89 8.31 27.12
N ILE A 20 9.63 8.02 25.82
CA ILE A 20 10.70 7.57 24.92
C ILE A 20 11.68 8.70 24.61
N MET A 21 11.16 9.91 24.30
CA MET A 21 12.01 11.04 23.94
C MET A 21 12.86 11.55 25.11
N GLU A 22 12.35 11.47 26.35
CA GLU A 22 13.10 11.81 27.56
C GLU A 22 14.21 10.81 27.85
N GLU A 23 13.90 9.51 27.73
CA GLU A 23 14.82 8.44 28.08
C GLU A 23 15.83 8.11 26.98
N ILE A 24 15.49 8.35 25.71
CA ILE A 24 16.35 8.09 24.55
C ILE A 24 16.56 9.38 23.75
N PRO A 25 17.51 10.22 24.12
CA PRO A 25 17.72 11.53 23.46
C PRO A 25 18.03 11.45 21.97
N GLU A 26 18.57 10.32 21.48
CA GLU A 26 18.83 10.09 20.05
C GLU A 26 17.59 9.56 19.28
N ALA A 27 16.45 9.38 19.96
CA ALA A 27 15.21 8.97 19.31
C ALA A 27 14.69 10.09 18.39
N VAL A 28 14.11 9.69 17.26
CA VAL A 28 13.52 10.62 16.29
C VAL A 28 12.10 10.17 15.98
N SER A 29 11.13 11.03 16.28
CA SER A 29 9.76 10.81 15.87
C SER A 29 9.63 10.92 14.34
N LEU A 30 9.06 9.90 13.71
CA LEU A 30 8.87 9.86 12.26
C LEU A 30 7.41 10.12 11.89
N LEU A 31 6.48 9.56 12.66
CA LEU A 31 5.07 9.63 12.37
C LEU A 31 4.25 9.39 13.65
N GLN A 32 3.17 10.15 13.79
CA GLN A 32 2.20 9.97 14.86
C GLN A 32 0.79 10.02 14.24
N ASN A 33 -0.04 9.08 14.60
CA ASN A 33 -1.44 9.08 14.24
C ASN A 33 -2.34 8.76 15.45
N THR A 34 -3.61 8.47 15.22
CA THR A 34 -4.61 8.31 16.29
C THR A 34 -4.35 7.09 17.17
N ASP A 35 -3.70 6.06 16.64
CA ASP A 35 -3.58 4.71 17.20
C ASP A 35 -2.16 4.14 17.16
N GLY A 36 -1.17 4.94 16.79
CA GLY A 36 0.21 4.50 16.73
C GLY A 36 1.24 5.61 16.59
N ILE A 37 2.46 5.29 16.96
CA ILE A 37 3.63 6.15 16.80
C ILE A 37 4.74 5.36 16.10
N GLU A 38 5.43 6.01 15.16
CA GLU A 38 6.61 5.45 14.48
C GLU A 38 7.82 6.25 14.92
N ILE A 39 8.77 5.59 15.56
CA ILE A 39 9.98 6.22 16.12
C ILE A 39 11.20 5.48 15.61
N ARG A 40 12.20 6.23 15.19
CA ARG A 40 13.54 5.72 14.92
C ARG A 40 14.39 5.84 16.18
N ILE A 41 14.94 4.73 16.64
CA ILE A 41 15.86 4.67 17.77
C ILE A 41 17.19 4.05 17.35
N PRO A 42 18.33 4.37 18.02
CA PRO A 42 19.56 3.63 17.86
C PRO A 42 19.39 2.17 18.26
N ARG A 43 20.02 1.25 17.52
CA ARG A 43 19.91 -0.20 17.83
C ARG A 43 20.42 -0.55 19.24
N LYS A 44 21.40 0.18 19.74
CA LYS A 44 21.94 0.02 21.11
C LYS A 44 20.88 0.26 22.20
N ASP A 45 19.86 1.08 21.91
CA ASP A 45 18.83 1.47 22.89
C ASP A 45 17.55 0.62 22.77
N LYS A 46 17.57 -0.46 21.97
CA LYS A 46 16.40 -1.33 21.78
C LYS A 46 15.86 -1.89 23.10
N ASP A 47 16.74 -2.40 23.97
CA ASP A 47 16.31 -2.97 25.25
C ASP A 47 15.76 -1.91 26.19
N ARG A 48 16.30 -0.70 26.14
CA ARG A 48 15.80 0.46 26.89
C ARG A 48 14.41 0.85 26.41
N TYR A 49 14.22 0.95 25.09
CA TYR A 49 12.93 1.19 24.49
C TYR A 49 11.86 0.15 24.91
N LEU A 50 12.19 -1.13 24.87
CA LEU A 50 11.26 -2.20 25.29
C LEU A 50 10.88 -2.10 26.77
N LYS A 51 11.81 -1.68 27.65
CA LYS A 51 11.52 -1.41 29.06
C LYS A 51 10.56 -0.24 29.23
N ILE A 52 10.74 0.84 28.48
CA ILE A 52 9.82 2.00 28.50
C ILE A 52 8.43 1.59 28.03
N CYS A 53 8.34 0.84 26.95
CA CYS A 53 7.05 0.31 26.47
C CYS A 53 6.36 -0.54 27.52
N LYS A 54 7.09 -1.44 28.18
CA LYS A 54 6.55 -2.27 29.26
C LYS A 54 6.07 -1.45 30.44
N GLN A 55 6.82 -0.45 30.85
CA GLN A 55 6.44 0.47 31.92
C GLN A 55 5.14 1.23 31.57
N TRP A 56 5.02 1.67 30.32
CA TRP A 56 3.82 2.33 29.83
C TRP A 56 2.60 1.37 29.83
N GLU A 57 2.77 0.11 29.39
CA GLU A 57 1.73 -0.92 29.44
C GLU A 57 1.25 -1.15 30.88
N ASP A 58 2.16 -1.22 31.83
CA ASP A 58 1.86 -1.44 33.24
C ASP A 58 1.09 -0.24 33.86
N ILE A 59 1.41 0.99 33.44
CA ILE A 59 0.71 2.21 33.87
C ILE A 59 -0.70 2.31 33.27
N THR A 60 -0.84 2.01 31.97
CA THR A 60 -2.08 2.23 31.24
C THR A 60 -3.01 1.04 31.24
N ASN A 61 -2.52 -0.14 31.57
CA ASN A 61 -3.19 -1.43 31.42
C ASN A 61 -3.64 -1.69 29.95
N LEU A 62 -2.88 -1.15 28.98
CA LEU A 62 -3.03 -1.37 27.54
C LEU A 62 -1.87 -2.22 27.03
N GLN A 63 -2.01 -2.83 25.87
CA GLN A 63 -0.96 -3.61 25.22
C GLN A 63 -0.53 -2.93 23.93
N LEU A 64 0.78 -2.93 23.66
CA LEU A 64 1.37 -2.41 22.43
C LEU A 64 1.63 -3.54 21.45
N GLU A 65 1.29 -3.30 20.19
CA GLU A 65 1.79 -4.10 19.06
C GLU A 65 3.05 -3.45 18.50
N HIS A 66 4.09 -4.24 18.32
CA HIS A 66 5.38 -3.77 17.84
C HIS A 66 5.66 -4.25 16.41
N ASP A 67 5.80 -3.31 15.50
CA ASP A 67 6.34 -3.55 14.16
C ASP A 67 7.79 -3.03 14.08
N GLU A 68 8.70 -3.82 13.56
CA GLU A 68 10.08 -3.41 13.34
C GLU A 68 10.39 -3.39 11.84
N TYR A 69 10.75 -2.21 11.33
CA TYR A 69 11.10 -2.03 9.92
C TYR A 69 12.60 -1.88 9.72
N GLN A 70 13.16 -2.63 8.77
CA GLN A 70 14.51 -2.37 8.28
C GLN A 70 14.56 -1.17 7.33
N LYS A 71 13.43 -0.85 6.69
CA LYS A 71 13.26 0.30 5.78
C LYS A 71 11.85 0.85 5.90
N LEU A 72 11.73 2.15 6.07
CA LEU A 72 10.46 2.86 6.10
C LEU A 72 10.51 4.03 5.13
N VAL A 73 9.58 4.05 4.17
CA VAL A 73 9.42 5.11 3.17
C VAL A 73 8.14 5.85 3.49
N LEU A 74 8.25 7.09 3.93
CA LEU A 74 7.14 7.93 4.34
C LEU A 74 6.74 8.87 3.22
N GLY A 75 5.46 8.84 2.83
CA GLY A 75 4.85 9.87 2.01
C GLY A 75 4.15 10.91 2.89
N ASP A 76 3.31 10.44 3.79
CA ASP A 76 2.64 11.19 4.87
C ASP A 76 2.11 10.21 5.93
N VAL A 77 1.37 10.73 6.92
CA VAL A 77 0.84 9.98 8.09
C VAL A 77 0.11 8.69 7.73
N ASN A 78 -0.60 8.67 6.61
CA ASN A 78 -1.41 7.53 6.17
C ASN A 78 -0.90 6.89 4.87
N ASN A 79 0.24 7.33 4.35
CA ASN A 79 0.81 6.84 3.11
C ASN A 79 2.28 6.48 3.30
N TYR A 80 2.54 5.20 3.58
CA TYR A 80 3.91 4.72 3.79
C TYR A 80 4.11 3.27 3.32
N ILE A 81 5.37 2.91 3.14
CA ILE A 81 5.85 1.56 2.84
C ILE A 81 6.77 1.14 3.98
N GLY A 82 6.42 0.11 4.72
CA GLY A 82 7.28 -0.53 5.72
C GLY A 82 7.80 -1.87 5.19
N LEU A 83 9.10 -2.06 5.25
CA LEU A 83 9.76 -3.33 4.96
C LEU A 83 10.29 -3.92 6.26
N ASN A 84 9.72 -5.04 6.68
CA ASN A 84 10.17 -5.75 7.88
C ASN A 84 11.50 -6.48 7.67
N ASN A 85 12.10 -6.93 8.74
CA ASN A 85 13.31 -7.76 8.69
C ASN A 85 13.03 -9.10 8.00
N TYR A 86 14.08 -9.69 7.42
CA TYR A 86 14.00 -11.01 6.83
C TYR A 86 13.82 -12.08 7.90
N ILE A 87 12.85 -12.97 7.67
CA ILE A 87 12.50 -14.11 8.54
C ILE A 87 12.85 -15.39 7.79
N GLN A 88 13.65 -16.24 8.41
CA GLN A 88 13.96 -17.56 7.86
C GLN A 88 12.77 -18.51 8.06
N VAL A 89 12.44 -19.28 7.04
CA VAL A 89 11.33 -20.24 7.07
C VAL A 89 11.66 -21.53 6.32
N PRO A 90 10.97 -22.66 6.60
CA PRO A 90 11.04 -23.86 5.80
C PRO A 90 10.56 -23.65 4.36
N LEU A 91 11.07 -24.48 3.43
CA LEU A 91 10.74 -24.39 1.99
C LEU A 91 9.23 -24.41 1.71
N GLU A 92 8.48 -25.26 2.40
CA GLU A 92 7.02 -25.37 2.21
C GLU A 92 6.31 -24.06 2.55
N LYS A 93 6.67 -23.44 3.69
CA LYS A 93 6.14 -22.14 4.10
C LYS A 93 6.55 -21.03 3.12
N PHE A 94 7.80 -21.06 2.65
CA PHE A 94 8.30 -20.12 1.65
C PHE A 94 7.47 -20.18 0.35
N ARG A 95 7.22 -21.38 -0.18
CA ARG A 95 6.42 -21.59 -1.39
C ARG A 95 4.98 -21.08 -1.21
N SER A 96 4.34 -21.44 -0.08
CA SER A 96 2.99 -20.98 0.25
C SER A 96 2.89 -19.47 0.37
N LEU A 97 3.84 -18.82 1.06
CA LEU A 97 3.89 -17.36 1.19
C LEU A 97 4.08 -16.67 -0.16
N LYS A 98 4.96 -17.19 -1.01
CA LYS A 98 5.20 -16.61 -2.34
C LYS A 98 3.95 -16.59 -3.23
N GLN A 99 3.07 -17.58 -3.08
CA GLN A 99 1.78 -17.60 -3.78
C GLN A 99 0.76 -16.63 -3.16
N LYS A 100 0.65 -16.60 -1.83
CA LYS A 100 -0.36 -15.81 -1.10
C LYS A 100 -0.03 -14.32 -1.01
N SER A 101 1.24 -14.01 -0.92
CA SER A 101 1.74 -12.64 -0.67
C SER A 101 2.88 -12.29 -1.63
N PRO A 102 2.62 -12.19 -2.94
CA PRO A 102 3.66 -11.96 -3.96
C PRO A 102 4.37 -10.61 -3.81
N HIS A 103 3.83 -9.71 -2.99
CA HIS A 103 4.41 -8.41 -2.68
C HIS A 103 5.47 -8.42 -1.57
N TYR A 104 5.64 -9.56 -0.87
CA TYR A 104 6.74 -9.70 0.07
C TYR A 104 8.07 -9.87 -0.66
N LEU A 105 9.15 -9.49 -0.02
CA LEU A 105 10.47 -9.80 -0.54
C LEU A 105 10.87 -11.24 -0.20
N TYR A 106 11.48 -11.91 -1.14
CA TYR A 106 11.90 -13.31 -1.02
C TYR A 106 13.37 -13.43 -1.36
N LYS A 107 14.12 -14.12 -0.49
CA LYS A 107 15.55 -14.38 -0.68
C LYS A 107 15.84 -15.85 -0.42
N VAL A 108 16.73 -16.42 -1.23
CA VAL A 108 17.32 -17.75 -1.02
C VAL A 108 18.82 -17.55 -0.84
N ASP A 109 19.38 -18.12 0.21
CA ASP A 109 20.79 -18.06 0.50
C ASP A 109 21.25 -19.43 1.03
N LYS A 110 22.11 -20.12 0.30
CA LYS A 110 22.69 -21.44 0.66
C LYS A 110 21.63 -22.42 1.21
N ASP A 111 20.59 -22.69 0.42
CA ASP A 111 19.45 -23.57 0.78
C ASP A 111 18.58 -23.09 1.96
N LYS A 112 18.79 -21.87 2.44
CA LYS A 112 17.92 -21.22 3.41
C LYS A 112 16.96 -20.28 2.71
N PHE A 113 15.71 -20.31 3.16
CA PHE A 113 14.62 -19.55 2.56
C PHE A 113 14.20 -18.45 3.51
N TYR A 114 14.13 -17.22 2.99
CA TYR A 114 13.79 -16.02 3.75
C TYR A 114 12.69 -15.24 3.05
N TYR A 115 11.85 -14.61 3.84
CA TYR A 115 10.93 -13.59 3.35
C TYR A 115 10.94 -12.38 4.27
N ALA A 116 10.65 -11.20 3.71
CA ALA A 116 10.45 -9.97 4.46
C ALA A 116 9.06 -9.44 4.14
N PRO A 117 8.15 -9.37 5.14
CA PRO A 117 6.84 -8.76 4.95
C PRO A 117 6.96 -7.30 4.56
N THR A 118 6.06 -6.84 3.69
CA THR A 118 5.90 -5.43 3.39
C THR A 118 4.55 -4.94 3.89
N LYS A 119 4.55 -3.86 4.66
CA LYS A 119 3.34 -3.16 5.12
C LYS A 119 3.11 -1.96 4.21
N LEU A 120 2.00 -1.97 3.50
CA LEU A 120 1.63 -0.93 2.56
C LEU A 120 0.40 -0.19 3.09
N LYS A 121 0.50 1.14 3.22
CA LYS A 121 -0.59 1.98 3.73
C LYS A 121 -1.01 3.04 2.72
N GLY A 122 -2.31 3.34 2.73
CA GLY A 122 -2.91 4.43 1.97
C GLY A 122 -2.72 4.29 0.47
N ARG A 123 -1.99 5.20 -0.16
CA ARG A 123 -1.73 5.19 -1.61
C ARG A 123 -0.87 4.01 -2.07
N PHE A 124 -0.13 3.41 -1.17
CA PHE A 124 0.71 2.25 -1.46
C PHE A 124 -0.01 0.91 -1.26
N ASP A 125 -1.21 0.90 -0.69
CA ASP A 125 -2.04 -0.31 -0.58
C ASP A 125 -2.73 -0.60 -1.92
N PHE A 126 -1.99 -1.13 -2.89
CA PHE A 126 -2.45 -1.39 -4.25
C PHE A 126 -2.57 -2.89 -4.59
N HIS A 127 -2.30 -3.78 -3.64
CA HIS A 127 -2.37 -5.23 -3.87
C HIS A 127 -3.81 -5.75 -3.84
N ASN A 128 -4.68 -5.14 -3.05
CA ASN A 128 -6.10 -5.47 -3.04
C ASN A 128 -6.90 -4.37 -3.74
N LEU A 129 -7.08 -4.50 -5.05
CA LEU A 129 -7.79 -3.52 -5.87
C LEU A 129 -9.23 -3.25 -5.41
N MET A 130 -9.90 -4.22 -4.79
CA MET A 130 -11.27 -4.06 -4.30
C MET A 130 -11.34 -3.14 -3.08
N LEU A 131 -10.31 -3.14 -2.22
CA LEU A 131 -10.24 -2.33 -1.01
C LEU A 131 -9.39 -1.07 -1.20
N HIS A 132 -8.72 -0.94 -2.32
CA HIS A 132 -7.78 0.13 -2.58
C HIS A 132 -8.44 1.51 -2.54
N LYS A 133 -7.99 2.37 -1.65
CA LYS A 133 -8.54 3.73 -1.48
C LYS A 133 -8.08 4.71 -2.57
N ASN A 134 -6.86 4.55 -3.06
CA ASN A 134 -6.35 5.36 -4.15
C ASN A 134 -6.75 4.76 -5.50
N LYS A 135 -7.54 5.51 -6.25
CA LYS A 135 -8.21 5.04 -7.47
C LYS A 135 -7.68 5.69 -8.74
N SER A 136 -6.71 6.57 -8.59
CA SER A 136 -6.13 7.34 -9.69
C SER A 136 -4.63 7.19 -9.74
N LYS A 137 -4.10 7.04 -10.97
CA LYS A 137 -2.67 7.08 -11.23
C LYS A 137 -1.87 6.12 -10.32
N LEU A 138 -2.31 4.85 -10.24
CA LEU A 138 -1.64 3.82 -9.45
C LEU A 138 -0.20 3.58 -9.89
N ILE A 139 0.14 3.96 -11.11
CA ILE A 139 1.50 3.90 -11.64
C ILE A 139 2.50 4.66 -10.75
N ILE A 140 2.08 5.78 -10.16
CA ILE A 140 2.96 6.60 -9.31
C ILE A 140 3.36 5.86 -8.03
N PRO A 141 2.43 5.44 -7.14
CA PRO A 141 2.80 4.72 -5.93
C PRO A 141 3.47 3.38 -6.22
N LYS A 142 3.15 2.72 -7.32
CA LYS A 142 3.84 1.49 -7.73
C LYS A 142 5.29 1.77 -8.15
N ALA A 143 5.54 2.79 -8.96
CA ALA A 143 6.90 3.16 -9.35
C ALA A 143 7.76 3.51 -8.11
N ILE A 144 7.20 4.26 -7.15
CA ILE A 144 7.86 4.57 -5.88
C ILE A 144 8.18 3.29 -5.10
N TYR A 145 7.21 2.36 -5.01
CA TYR A 145 7.40 1.09 -4.34
C TYR A 145 8.53 0.28 -4.98
N TYR A 146 8.51 0.11 -6.31
CA TYR A 146 9.53 -0.66 -7.00
C TYR A 146 10.91 -0.01 -6.91
N TYR A 147 10.97 1.32 -6.92
CA TYR A 147 12.24 2.04 -6.73
C TYR A 147 12.83 1.79 -5.33
N PHE A 148 12.05 2.01 -4.27
CA PHE A 148 12.57 1.91 -2.92
C PHE A 148 12.73 0.48 -2.40
N ILE A 149 11.95 -0.47 -2.88
CA ILE A 149 11.90 -1.82 -2.35
C ILE A 149 12.63 -2.84 -3.24
N HIS A 150 12.64 -2.62 -4.56
CA HIS A 150 13.25 -3.53 -5.53
C HIS A 150 14.43 -2.92 -6.29
N ASP A 151 14.80 -1.68 -6.00
CA ASP A 151 15.86 -0.93 -6.66
C ASP A 151 15.68 -0.82 -8.20
N ILE A 152 14.42 -0.81 -8.67
CA ILE A 152 14.06 -0.65 -10.08
C ILE A 152 13.81 0.83 -10.36
N LEU A 153 14.51 1.40 -11.31
CA LEU A 153 14.34 2.80 -11.70
C LEU A 153 12.91 3.07 -12.21
N PRO A 154 12.33 4.25 -11.93
CA PRO A 154 10.98 4.58 -12.38
C PRO A 154 10.80 4.44 -13.90
N GLU A 155 11.78 4.84 -14.71
CA GLU A 155 11.76 4.75 -16.17
C GLU A 155 11.70 3.29 -16.62
N GLU A 156 12.47 2.42 -15.98
CA GLU A 156 12.47 0.99 -16.25
C GLU A 156 11.11 0.38 -15.91
N TYR A 157 10.58 0.67 -14.72
CA TYR A 157 9.26 0.18 -14.31
C TYR A 157 8.15 0.65 -15.25
N LEU A 158 8.16 1.93 -15.64
CA LEU A 158 7.19 2.50 -16.59
C LEU A 158 7.24 1.83 -17.96
N SER A 159 8.44 1.55 -18.47
CA SER A 159 8.61 0.89 -19.78
C SER A 159 8.05 -0.54 -19.81
N GLN A 160 8.13 -1.23 -18.69
CA GLN A 160 7.68 -2.64 -18.53
C GLN A 160 6.20 -2.75 -18.18
N ASN A 161 5.61 -1.77 -17.48
CA ASN A 161 4.23 -1.84 -17.03
C ASN A 161 3.25 -1.55 -18.18
N LYS A 162 2.54 -2.58 -18.61
CA LYS A 162 1.49 -2.51 -19.65
C LYS A 162 0.08 -2.49 -19.09
N ASN A 163 -0.10 -2.41 -17.75
CA ASN A 163 -1.43 -2.42 -17.14
C ASN A 163 -2.09 -1.04 -17.24
N ILE A 164 -3.05 -0.92 -18.13
CA ILE A 164 -3.77 0.34 -18.36
C ILE A 164 -4.47 0.87 -17.10
N LEU A 165 -4.88 0.00 -16.17
CA LEU A 165 -5.55 0.40 -14.94
C LEU A 165 -4.64 1.26 -14.04
N ASP A 166 -3.34 1.08 -14.13
CA ASP A 166 -2.37 1.84 -13.34
C ASP A 166 -2.26 3.30 -13.79
N TYR A 167 -2.57 3.56 -15.05
CA TYR A 167 -2.51 4.90 -15.66
C TYR A 167 -3.84 5.65 -15.60
N CYS A 168 -4.92 4.99 -15.17
CA CYS A 168 -6.25 5.60 -15.16
C CYS A 168 -6.39 6.71 -14.12
N ILE A 169 -7.22 7.70 -14.45
CA ILE A 169 -7.78 8.65 -13.50
C ILE A 169 -9.09 8.06 -12.98
N GLY A 170 -9.30 8.04 -11.66
CA GLY A 170 -10.49 7.49 -11.03
C GLY A 170 -11.42 8.54 -10.47
N GLY A 171 -12.72 8.33 -10.58
CA GLY A 171 -13.78 9.10 -9.95
C GLY A 171 -14.87 8.21 -9.38
N LYS A 172 -15.64 8.70 -8.40
CA LYS A 172 -16.74 7.92 -7.82
C LYS A 172 -17.79 7.58 -8.88
N SER A 173 -18.24 6.31 -8.93
CA SER A 173 -19.38 5.90 -9.73
C SER A 173 -20.68 6.10 -8.95
N LYS A 174 -21.70 6.63 -9.61
CA LYS A 174 -23.05 6.81 -9.05
C LYS A 174 -24.03 5.85 -9.71
N GLY A 175 -25.11 5.50 -8.98
CA GLY A 175 -26.18 4.65 -9.51
C GLY A 175 -25.81 3.19 -9.68
N ASP A 176 -26.50 2.49 -10.57
CA ASP A 176 -26.44 1.05 -10.80
C ASP A 176 -25.39 0.63 -11.83
N TRP A 177 -24.40 1.47 -12.05
CA TRP A 177 -23.30 1.20 -12.97
C TRP A 177 -22.17 0.45 -12.29
N GLN A 178 -21.72 -0.63 -12.95
CA GLN A 178 -20.53 -1.40 -12.60
C GLN A 178 -19.49 -1.22 -13.70
N GLN A 179 -18.28 -0.84 -13.32
CA GLN A 179 -17.18 -0.83 -14.27
C GLN A 179 -16.55 -2.22 -14.35
N VAL A 180 -16.27 -2.68 -15.54
CA VAL A 180 -15.58 -3.94 -15.82
C VAL A 180 -14.40 -3.70 -16.74
N SER A 181 -13.34 -4.47 -16.56
CA SER A 181 -12.24 -4.58 -17.51
C SER A 181 -12.51 -5.79 -18.40
N ARG A 182 -12.51 -5.60 -19.71
CA ARG A 182 -12.71 -6.67 -20.67
C ARG A 182 -11.45 -6.88 -21.48
N THR A 183 -10.91 -8.08 -21.41
CA THR A 183 -9.75 -8.52 -22.18
C THR A 183 -10.08 -9.74 -23.01
N VAL A 184 -9.37 -9.91 -24.12
CA VAL A 184 -9.45 -11.13 -24.95
C VAL A 184 -8.20 -11.95 -24.68
N LYS A 185 -8.39 -13.18 -24.21
CA LYS A 185 -7.31 -14.18 -24.05
C LYS A 185 -7.75 -15.44 -24.77
N GLU A 186 -6.91 -15.98 -25.64
CA GLU A 186 -7.18 -17.22 -26.39
C GLU A 186 -8.52 -17.21 -27.13
N GLY A 187 -8.90 -16.06 -27.72
CA GLY A 187 -10.17 -15.90 -28.44
C GLY A 187 -11.41 -15.80 -27.55
N LYS A 188 -11.28 -15.84 -26.23
CA LYS A 188 -12.37 -15.71 -25.27
C LYS A 188 -12.34 -14.37 -24.55
N PHE A 189 -13.54 -13.82 -24.29
CA PHE A 189 -13.68 -12.62 -23.47
C PHE A 189 -13.54 -12.97 -21.99
N HIS A 190 -12.64 -12.27 -21.30
CA HIS A 190 -12.51 -12.31 -19.86
C HIS A 190 -12.94 -10.97 -19.31
N GLU A 191 -13.87 -10.98 -18.36
CA GLU A 191 -14.35 -9.79 -17.67
C GLU A 191 -13.95 -9.83 -16.20
N GLU A 192 -13.33 -8.76 -15.75
CA GLU A 192 -13.02 -8.51 -14.35
C GLU A 192 -13.86 -7.35 -13.84
N LYS A 193 -14.64 -7.57 -12.78
CA LYS A 193 -15.38 -6.49 -12.10
C LYS A 193 -14.41 -5.62 -11.35
N LEU A 194 -14.44 -4.32 -11.63
CA LEU A 194 -13.62 -3.32 -10.97
C LEU A 194 -14.40 -2.70 -9.80
N GLN A 195 -13.67 -1.92 -8.99
CA GLN A 195 -14.28 -1.13 -7.92
C GLN A 195 -15.40 -0.23 -8.47
N LYS A 196 -16.37 0.15 -7.63
CA LYS A 196 -17.46 1.08 -7.97
C LYS A 196 -16.95 2.52 -8.17
N ILE A 197 -16.05 2.67 -9.14
CA ILE A 197 -15.48 3.95 -9.59
C ILE A 197 -15.48 3.99 -11.11
N ASN A 198 -15.54 5.19 -11.66
CA ASN A 198 -15.28 5.42 -13.07
C ASN A 198 -13.79 5.61 -13.28
N ARG A 199 -13.22 4.90 -14.23
CA ARG A 199 -11.84 5.09 -14.67
C ARG A 199 -11.84 5.72 -16.05
N TYR A 200 -10.97 6.69 -16.21
CA TYR A 200 -10.72 7.39 -17.48
C TYR A 200 -9.27 7.17 -17.86
N TYR A 201 -9.02 6.92 -19.12
CA TYR A 201 -7.68 6.66 -19.65
C TYR A 201 -7.55 7.19 -21.07
N ILE A 202 -6.31 7.44 -21.46
CA ILE A 202 -5.94 7.78 -22.82
C ILE A 202 -5.29 6.53 -23.40
N SER A 203 -5.85 6.02 -24.51
CA SER A 203 -5.27 4.85 -25.19
C SER A 203 -5.56 4.91 -26.68
N LYS A 204 -4.56 4.61 -27.49
CA LYS A 204 -4.71 4.40 -28.95
C LYS A 204 -5.16 2.97 -29.24
N THR A 205 -4.69 2.01 -28.44
CA THR A 205 -4.98 0.57 -28.57
C THR A 205 -4.97 -0.06 -27.17
N GLY A 206 -5.67 -1.18 -26.95
CA GLY A 206 -5.51 -1.96 -25.74
C GLY A 206 -6.82 -2.37 -25.05
N VAL A 207 -6.72 -2.61 -23.75
CA VAL A 207 -7.81 -3.08 -22.91
C VAL A 207 -8.94 -2.05 -22.87
N LYS A 208 -10.15 -2.51 -23.14
CA LYS A 208 -11.36 -1.68 -23.01
C LYS A 208 -11.85 -1.69 -21.57
N ILE A 209 -12.08 -0.52 -21.00
CA ILE A 209 -12.76 -0.33 -19.74
C ILE A 209 -14.15 0.22 -20.02
N ILE A 210 -15.17 -0.51 -19.63
CA ILE A 210 -16.55 -0.19 -19.92
C ILE A 210 -17.36 -0.09 -18.63
N LYS A 211 -18.45 0.65 -18.67
CA LYS A 211 -19.51 0.59 -17.65
C LYS A 211 -20.63 -0.28 -18.15
N VAL A 212 -21.08 -1.17 -17.30
CA VAL A 212 -22.25 -1.99 -17.54
C VAL A 212 -23.33 -1.60 -16.54
N ASN A 213 -24.53 -1.33 -17.03
CA ASN A 213 -25.68 -1.12 -16.17
C ASN A 213 -26.13 -2.48 -15.62
N LYS A 214 -26.32 -2.58 -14.31
CA LYS A 214 -26.67 -3.84 -13.65
C LYS A 214 -28.08 -4.32 -13.99
N ASN A 215 -28.98 -3.40 -14.33
CA ASN A 215 -30.41 -3.71 -14.57
C ASN A 215 -30.66 -4.09 -15.99
N ASP A 216 -30.08 -3.41 -16.98
CA ASP A 216 -30.39 -3.58 -18.40
C ASP A 216 -29.21 -3.96 -19.30
N GLN A 217 -28.03 -4.19 -18.68
CA GLN A 217 -26.79 -4.61 -19.35
C GLN A 217 -26.28 -3.62 -20.42
N ARG A 218 -26.77 -2.39 -20.46
CA ARG A 218 -26.22 -1.35 -21.34
C ARG A 218 -24.77 -1.09 -21.06
N GLU A 219 -23.99 -0.82 -22.10
CA GLU A 219 -22.55 -0.56 -22.02
C GLU A 219 -22.21 0.88 -22.41
N ILE A 220 -21.30 1.50 -21.66
CA ILE A 220 -20.74 2.82 -22.00
C ILE A 220 -19.20 2.74 -21.88
N HIS A 221 -18.51 3.17 -22.93
CA HIS A 221 -17.07 3.26 -22.94
C HIS A 221 -16.59 4.50 -22.19
N ASN A 222 -15.61 4.30 -21.28
CA ASN A 222 -15.00 5.36 -20.47
C ASN A 222 -13.64 5.82 -21.03
N MET A 223 -13.60 6.13 -22.30
CA MET A 223 -12.40 6.68 -22.92
C MET A 223 -12.48 8.20 -22.97
N LEU A 224 -11.42 8.90 -22.54
CA LEU A 224 -11.28 10.33 -22.81
C LEU A 224 -11.03 10.52 -24.31
N LYS A 225 -11.88 11.31 -24.96
CA LYS A 225 -11.59 11.78 -26.31
C LYS A 225 -10.55 12.88 -26.23
N VAL A 226 -9.34 12.59 -26.64
CA VAL A 226 -8.25 13.58 -26.75
C VAL A 226 -8.06 13.87 -28.22
N SER A 227 -7.96 15.17 -28.58
CA SER A 227 -7.63 15.56 -29.95
C SER A 227 -6.23 15.09 -30.31
N THR A 228 -6.01 14.69 -31.56
CA THR A 228 -4.69 14.25 -32.04
C THR A 228 -3.58 15.26 -31.80
N SER A 229 -3.87 16.56 -31.85
CA SER A 229 -2.94 17.65 -31.54
C SER A 229 -2.45 17.70 -30.08
N GLN A 230 -3.17 17.06 -29.15
CA GLN A 230 -2.75 16.95 -27.76
C GLN A 230 -1.95 15.68 -27.46
N LEU A 231 -1.94 14.72 -28.39
CA LEU A 231 -1.17 13.46 -28.25
C LEU A 231 0.29 13.59 -28.70
N GLU A 232 0.63 14.65 -29.45
CA GLU A 232 2.00 14.94 -29.88
C GLU A 232 2.85 15.56 -28.77
N LEU A 233 2.26 15.90 -27.62
CA LEU A 233 2.93 16.48 -26.45
C LEU A 233 3.31 15.43 -25.38
N PHE A 234 3.06 14.15 -25.63
CA PHE A 234 3.35 13.02 -24.77
C PHE A 234 3.88 11.83 -25.62
#